data_70420b73b803530be9c00ce323374bbf
#
_entry.id   70420b73b803530be9c00ce323374bbf
#
_cell.length_a   1.000
_cell.length_b   1.000
_cell.length_c   1.000
_cell.angle_alpha   90.00
_cell.angle_beta   90.00
_cell.angle_gamma   90.00
#
_symmetry.space_group_name_H-M   'P 1'
#
loop_
_entity.id
_entity.type
_entity.pdbx_description
1 polymer ?
#
loop_
_entity_poly.entity_id
_entity_poly.type
_entity_poly.pdbx_seq_one_letter_code
_entity_poly.pdbx_strand_id
1 'polypeptide(L)'
;MPGPVFLKGDHVTLRAIEEENLEFLQEAITDPQVRRSIGGSTPYNLEQEREFFENVISDNETVQLLISNEETPIGMIGLEPINQEAGVTEVGYWIVPEYWGEGFGTEAIELIVEYAFDRLRLHKVTARAFGFNDASQRLLEKVGFTEEGVQREQIFIDGEYQDTHWYGLID
;
A
#
# COMPACT_ATOMS: atom_id res chain seq x y z
N MET A 1 -3.33 -18.77 7.89
CA MET A 1 -3.90 -18.92 6.54
C MET A 1 -4.41 -17.58 6.04
N PRO A 2 -4.08 -17.18 4.80
CA PRO A 2 -4.65 -15.94 4.29
C PRO A 2 -6.17 -16.07 4.14
N GLY A 3 -6.86 -14.95 4.22
CA GLY A 3 -8.29 -14.90 4.01
C GLY A 3 -8.70 -15.20 2.56
N PRO A 4 -10.00 -15.10 2.25
CA PRO A 4 -10.47 -15.39 0.89
C PRO A 4 -9.88 -14.42 -0.14
N VAL A 5 -9.69 -14.92 -1.36
CA VAL A 5 -9.22 -14.10 -2.48
C VAL A 5 -10.31 -13.12 -2.87
N PHE A 6 -9.95 -11.84 -2.95
CA PHE A 6 -10.83 -10.77 -3.39
C PHE A 6 -10.53 -10.35 -4.83
N LEU A 7 -9.25 -10.13 -5.15
CA LEU A 7 -8.81 -9.85 -6.52
C LEU A 7 -7.70 -10.82 -6.91
N LYS A 8 -7.73 -11.29 -8.14
CA LYS A 8 -6.77 -12.28 -8.63
C LYS A 8 -6.03 -11.77 -9.86
N GLY A 9 -4.71 -11.70 -9.76
CA GLY A 9 -3.80 -11.45 -10.87
C GLY A 9 -3.14 -12.72 -11.38
N ASP A 10 -2.13 -12.56 -12.21
CA ASP A 10 -1.38 -13.70 -12.79
C ASP A 10 -0.41 -14.31 -11.77
N HIS A 11 0.22 -13.48 -10.95
CA HIS A 11 1.26 -13.88 -9.99
C HIS A 11 0.91 -13.56 -8.56
N VAL A 12 0.02 -12.58 -8.34
CA VAL A 12 -0.41 -12.19 -7.00
C VAL A 12 -1.92 -12.32 -6.85
N THR A 13 -2.34 -12.53 -5.60
CA THR A 13 -3.73 -12.40 -5.19
C THR A 13 -3.82 -11.34 -4.12
N LEU A 14 -4.91 -10.58 -4.12
CA LEU A 14 -5.24 -9.65 -3.04
C LEU A 14 -6.37 -10.29 -2.24
N ARG A 15 -6.11 -10.48 -0.94
CA ARG A 15 -6.98 -11.26 -0.06
C ARG A 15 -7.47 -10.41 1.10
N ALA A 16 -8.63 -10.77 1.63
CA ALA A 16 -9.09 -10.20 2.89
C ALA A 16 -8.05 -10.50 3.99
N ILE A 17 -7.84 -9.52 4.86
CA ILE A 17 -6.93 -9.67 6.00
C ILE A 17 -7.74 -10.22 7.17
N GLU A 18 -7.26 -11.31 7.74
CA GLU A 18 -7.85 -11.97 8.90
C GLU A 18 -6.99 -11.76 10.14
N GLU A 19 -7.56 -11.99 11.31
CA GLU A 19 -6.85 -11.83 12.58
C GLU A 19 -5.55 -12.64 12.62
N GLU A 20 -5.54 -13.83 12.06
CA GLU A 20 -4.35 -14.70 12.00
C GLU A 20 -3.20 -14.13 11.14
N ASN A 21 -3.46 -13.10 10.34
CA ASN A 21 -2.41 -12.43 9.54
C ASN A 21 -1.68 -11.32 10.31
N LEU A 22 -2.16 -10.93 11.48
CA LEU A 22 -1.63 -9.79 12.23
C LEU A 22 -0.17 -9.96 12.62
N GLU A 23 0.23 -11.17 12.97
CA GLU A 23 1.61 -11.47 13.32
C GLU A 23 2.55 -11.18 12.14
N PHE A 24 2.19 -11.65 10.95
CA PHE A 24 2.95 -11.36 9.72
C PHE A 24 3.02 -9.85 9.46
N LEU A 25 1.91 -9.15 9.54
CA LEU A 25 1.86 -7.71 9.28
C LEU A 25 2.74 -6.93 10.26
N GLN A 26 2.66 -7.25 11.54
CA GLN A 26 3.45 -6.59 12.58
C GLN A 26 4.95 -6.86 12.39
N GLU A 27 5.34 -8.09 12.13
CA GLU A 27 6.74 -8.44 11.89
C GLU A 27 7.28 -7.73 10.64
N ALA A 28 6.50 -7.72 9.56
CA ALA A 28 6.91 -7.11 8.30
C ALA A 28 7.14 -5.60 8.43
N ILE A 29 6.24 -4.87 9.08
CA ILE A 29 6.39 -3.41 9.19
C ILE A 29 7.47 -2.99 10.20
N THR A 30 7.96 -3.90 11.03
CA THR A 30 9.11 -3.64 11.90
C THR A 30 10.45 -3.92 11.21
N ASP A 31 10.46 -4.58 10.06
CA ASP A 31 11.67 -4.73 9.25
C ASP A 31 12.20 -3.33 8.87
N PRO A 32 13.49 -3.06 9.09
CA PRO A 32 14.05 -1.73 8.83
C PRO A 32 13.85 -1.21 7.42
N GLN A 33 13.89 -2.07 6.41
CA GLN A 33 13.72 -1.67 5.01
C GLN A 33 12.26 -1.36 4.70
N VAL A 34 11.32 -2.15 5.21
CA VAL A 34 9.89 -1.88 5.06
C VAL A 34 9.51 -0.61 5.82
N ARG A 35 9.93 -0.52 7.08
CA ARG A 35 9.67 0.64 7.94
C ARG A 35 10.13 1.94 7.29
N ARG A 36 11.33 1.95 6.74
CA ARG A 36 11.88 3.12 6.03
C ARG A 36 11.02 3.50 4.83
N SER A 37 10.55 2.51 4.07
CA SER A 37 9.75 2.76 2.87
C SER A 37 8.37 3.35 3.15
N ILE A 38 7.84 3.13 4.35
CA ILE A 38 6.53 3.66 4.77
C ILE A 38 6.63 4.84 5.74
N GLY A 39 7.86 5.27 6.09
CA GLY A 39 8.07 6.41 6.97
C GLY A 39 7.88 6.11 8.45
N GLY A 40 7.90 4.85 8.85
CA GLY A 40 7.77 4.46 10.26
C GLY A 40 9.02 4.78 11.07
N SER A 41 8.86 5.35 12.26
CA SER A 41 9.98 5.77 13.11
C SER A 41 9.89 5.25 14.54
N THR A 42 8.79 4.62 14.91
CA THR A 42 8.56 4.16 16.29
C THR A 42 8.39 2.65 16.35
N PRO A 43 8.67 2.02 17.49
CA PRO A 43 8.38 0.61 17.69
C PRO A 43 6.89 0.33 17.51
N TYR A 44 6.59 -0.85 17.03
CA TYR A 44 5.22 -1.26 16.72
C TYR A 44 5.00 -2.69 17.20
N ASN A 45 4.08 -2.88 18.13
CA ASN A 45 3.83 -4.18 18.72
C ASN A 45 2.53 -4.82 18.20
N LEU A 46 2.29 -6.08 18.58
CA LEU A 46 1.14 -6.82 18.09
C LEU A 46 -0.20 -6.20 18.54
N GLU A 47 -0.24 -5.58 19.71
CA GLU A 47 -1.44 -4.91 20.20
C GLU A 47 -1.79 -3.69 19.34
N GLN A 48 -0.78 -2.93 18.92
CA GLN A 48 -0.97 -1.80 18.01
C GLN A 48 -1.43 -2.26 16.63
N GLU A 49 -0.94 -3.41 16.15
CA GLU A 49 -1.43 -4.01 14.92
C GLU A 49 -2.88 -4.46 15.05
N ARG A 50 -3.25 -4.99 16.22
CA ARG A 50 -4.64 -5.39 16.51
C ARG A 50 -5.57 -4.17 16.48
N GLU A 51 -5.15 -3.06 17.08
CA GLU A 51 -5.92 -1.82 17.04
C GLU A 51 -6.08 -1.31 15.60
N PHE A 52 -5.04 -1.39 14.79
CA PHE A 52 -5.10 -1.04 13.37
C PHE A 52 -6.09 -1.96 12.63
N PHE A 53 -6.06 -3.25 12.92
CA PHE A 53 -7.00 -4.21 12.35
C PHE A 53 -8.46 -3.85 12.68
N GLU A 54 -8.74 -3.52 13.94
CA GLU A 54 -10.09 -3.18 14.37
C GLU A 54 -10.57 -1.83 13.84
N ASN A 55 -9.70 -0.84 13.80
CA ASN A 55 -10.07 0.55 13.51
C ASN A 55 -9.91 0.95 12.05
N VAL A 56 -9.00 0.32 11.31
CA VAL A 56 -8.71 0.65 9.91
C VAL A 56 -9.02 -0.50 8.97
N ILE A 57 -8.44 -1.66 9.19
CA ILE A 57 -8.60 -2.81 8.28
C ILE A 57 -10.06 -3.26 8.24
N SER A 58 -10.75 -3.23 9.36
CA SER A 58 -12.15 -3.66 9.48
C SER A 58 -13.15 -2.52 9.30
N ASP A 59 -12.68 -1.32 8.94
CA ASP A 59 -13.54 -0.16 8.69
C ASP A 59 -14.10 -0.22 7.26
N ASN A 60 -15.37 0.08 7.11
CA ASN A 60 -16.04 0.09 5.79
C ASN A 60 -15.64 1.29 4.90
N GLU A 61 -14.98 2.29 5.44
CA GLU A 61 -14.53 3.48 4.69
C GLU A 61 -13.14 3.32 4.09
N THR A 62 -12.52 2.16 4.27
CA THR A 62 -11.22 1.83 3.69
C THR A 62 -11.28 0.47 3.02
N VAL A 63 -10.32 0.21 2.12
CA VAL A 63 -10.08 -1.12 1.58
C VAL A 63 -8.64 -1.48 1.92
N GLN A 64 -8.43 -2.54 2.67
CA GLN A 64 -7.11 -3.02 3.06
C GLN A 64 -7.02 -4.50 2.73
N LEU A 65 -6.05 -4.88 1.93
CA LEU A 65 -5.91 -6.24 1.42
C LEU A 65 -4.49 -6.77 1.64
N LEU A 66 -4.41 -8.08 1.86
CA LEU A 66 -3.15 -8.80 1.95
C LEU A 66 -2.68 -9.14 0.53
N ILE A 67 -1.43 -8.80 0.20
CA ILE A 67 -0.81 -9.24 -1.04
C ILE A 67 -0.20 -10.61 -0.79
N SER A 68 -0.56 -11.59 -1.61
CA SER A 68 -0.01 -12.94 -1.51
C SER A 68 0.52 -13.41 -2.85
N ASN A 69 1.67 -14.09 -2.82
CA ASN A 69 2.18 -14.86 -3.95
C ASN A 69 1.85 -16.32 -3.66
N GLU A 70 1.00 -16.91 -4.50
CA GLU A 70 0.34 -18.18 -4.20
C GLU A 70 -0.42 -18.06 -2.87
N GLU A 71 -0.05 -18.83 -1.85
CA GLU A 71 -0.66 -18.75 -0.51
C GLU A 71 0.21 -18.03 0.52
N THR A 72 1.37 -17.53 0.10
CA THR A 72 2.33 -16.88 0.99
C THR A 72 2.06 -15.39 1.07
N PRO A 73 1.77 -14.82 2.25
CA PRO A 73 1.66 -13.37 2.42
C PRO A 73 3.01 -12.70 2.13
N ILE A 74 2.99 -11.66 1.32
CA ILE A 74 4.20 -10.92 0.94
C ILE A 74 4.10 -9.41 1.17
N GLY A 75 2.90 -8.90 1.46
CA GLY A 75 2.73 -7.47 1.68
C GLY A 75 1.30 -7.08 1.94
N MET A 76 1.07 -5.79 1.90
CA MET A 76 -0.24 -5.19 2.14
C MET A 76 -0.46 -4.04 1.15
N ILE A 77 -1.69 -3.86 0.72
CA ILE A 77 -2.10 -2.76 -0.16
C ILE A 77 -3.47 -2.27 0.26
N GLY A 78 -3.70 -0.97 0.15
CA GLY A 78 -4.99 -0.42 0.55
C GLY A 78 -5.34 0.87 -0.15
N LEU A 79 -6.61 1.24 -0.03
CA LEU A 79 -7.19 2.51 -0.46
C LEU A 79 -7.70 3.22 0.79
N GLU A 80 -7.09 4.37 1.11
CA GLU A 80 -7.42 5.13 2.31
C GLU A 80 -6.92 6.58 2.18
N PRO A 81 -7.75 7.60 2.45
CA PRO A 81 -9.20 7.49 2.64
C PRO A 81 -9.92 7.30 1.30
N ILE A 82 -11.12 6.73 1.36
CA ILE A 82 -11.99 6.66 0.19
C ILE A 82 -13.01 7.80 0.30
N ASN A 83 -12.89 8.78 -0.57
CA ASN A 83 -13.82 9.91 -0.62
C ASN A 83 -14.74 9.73 -1.84
N GLN A 84 -15.89 9.12 -1.61
CA GLN A 84 -16.87 8.84 -2.66
C GLN A 84 -17.47 10.10 -3.27
N GLU A 85 -17.65 11.13 -2.45
CA GLU A 85 -18.22 12.40 -2.94
C GLU A 85 -17.27 13.11 -3.90
N ALA A 86 -15.98 13.16 -3.56
CA ALA A 86 -14.96 13.73 -4.43
C ALA A 86 -14.53 12.78 -5.56
N GLY A 87 -14.77 11.48 -5.40
CA GLY A 87 -14.35 10.47 -6.37
C GLY A 87 -12.85 10.18 -6.34
N VAL A 88 -12.21 10.33 -5.19
CA VAL A 88 -10.75 10.21 -5.06
C VAL A 88 -10.38 9.31 -3.88
N THR A 89 -9.30 8.56 -4.05
CA THR A 89 -8.67 7.80 -2.95
C THR A 89 -7.15 7.81 -3.10
N GLU A 90 -6.46 7.47 -2.04
CA GLU A 90 -5.01 7.27 -2.08
C GLU A 90 -4.70 5.77 -1.95
N VAL A 91 -3.82 5.25 -2.81
CA VAL A 91 -3.29 3.89 -2.68
C VAL A 91 -1.99 3.92 -1.88
N GLY A 92 -1.90 3.03 -0.91
CA GLY A 92 -0.67 2.77 -0.16
C GLY A 92 -0.34 1.29 -0.21
N TYR A 93 0.95 0.94 -0.21
CA TYR A 93 1.37 -0.46 -0.27
C TYR A 93 2.77 -0.64 0.28
N TRP A 94 3.06 -1.86 0.70
CA TRP A 94 4.42 -2.31 0.99
C TRP A 94 4.53 -3.81 0.72
N ILE A 95 5.76 -4.24 0.40
CA ILE A 95 6.10 -5.65 0.15
C ILE A 95 7.36 -5.96 0.94
N VAL A 96 7.46 -7.16 1.50
CA VAL A 96 8.66 -7.59 2.21
C VAL A 96 9.85 -7.68 1.24
N PRO A 97 11.07 -7.32 1.69
CA PRO A 97 12.22 -7.17 0.79
C PRO A 97 12.57 -8.41 -0.04
N GLU A 98 12.32 -9.61 0.45
CA GLU A 98 12.61 -10.85 -0.27
C GLU A 98 11.87 -10.96 -1.61
N TYR A 99 10.79 -10.20 -1.77
CA TYR A 99 9.96 -10.21 -3.00
C TYR A 99 10.08 -8.94 -3.82
N TRP A 100 11.05 -8.08 -3.52
CA TRP A 100 11.29 -6.87 -4.30
C TRP A 100 11.90 -7.22 -5.68
N GLY A 101 11.59 -6.40 -6.69
CA GLY A 101 12.16 -6.55 -8.03
C GLY A 101 11.55 -7.66 -8.88
N GLU A 102 10.45 -8.26 -8.42
CA GLU A 102 9.76 -9.37 -9.10
C GLU A 102 8.51 -8.91 -9.86
N GLY A 103 8.14 -7.64 -9.78
CA GLY A 103 6.93 -7.11 -10.42
C GLY A 103 5.65 -7.29 -9.63
N PHE A 104 5.70 -7.82 -8.41
CA PHE A 104 4.51 -8.07 -7.60
C PHE A 104 3.80 -6.78 -7.17
N GLY A 105 4.57 -5.74 -6.84
CA GLY A 105 4.00 -4.45 -6.47
C GLY A 105 3.26 -3.80 -7.63
N THR A 106 3.82 -3.86 -8.82
CA THR A 106 3.18 -3.34 -10.05
C THR A 106 1.84 -4.03 -10.28
N GLU A 107 1.82 -5.37 -10.24
CA GLU A 107 0.60 -6.14 -10.45
C GLU A 107 -0.45 -5.84 -9.37
N ALA A 108 -0.03 -5.76 -8.11
CA ALA A 108 -0.94 -5.45 -7.00
C ALA A 108 -1.60 -4.08 -7.16
N ILE A 109 -0.82 -3.06 -7.56
CA ILE A 109 -1.37 -1.71 -7.79
C ILE A 109 -2.31 -1.71 -8.99
N GLU A 110 -1.97 -2.36 -10.08
CA GLU A 110 -2.84 -2.46 -11.25
C GLU A 110 -4.20 -3.07 -10.88
N LEU A 111 -4.20 -4.14 -10.09
CA LEU A 111 -5.43 -4.80 -9.62
C LEU A 111 -6.31 -3.87 -8.79
N ILE A 112 -5.72 -3.19 -7.80
CA ILE A 112 -6.51 -2.35 -6.90
C ILE A 112 -6.98 -1.06 -7.57
N VAL A 113 -6.22 -0.53 -8.51
CA VAL A 113 -6.61 0.64 -9.31
C VAL A 113 -7.79 0.31 -10.21
N GLU A 114 -7.73 -0.83 -10.90
CA GLU A 114 -8.87 -1.30 -11.71
C GLU A 114 -10.12 -1.45 -10.84
N TYR A 115 -9.98 -2.04 -9.66
CA TYR A 115 -11.08 -2.15 -8.71
C TYR A 115 -11.63 -0.78 -8.29
N ALA A 116 -10.74 0.18 -8.02
CA ALA A 116 -11.15 1.53 -7.62
C ALA A 116 -11.99 2.22 -8.72
N PHE A 117 -11.59 2.09 -9.96
CA PHE A 117 -12.31 2.69 -11.09
C PHE A 117 -13.59 1.94 -11.44
N ASP A 118 -13.51 0.62 -11.60
CA ASP A 118 -14.62 -0.18 -12.14
C ASP A 118 -15.68 -0.52 -11.10
N ARG A 119 -15.29 -0.73 -9.86
CA ARG A 119 -16.21 -1.18 -8.80
C ARG A 119 -16.59 -0.07 -7.85
N LEU A 120 -15.64 0.74 -7.41
CA LEU A 120 -15.93 1.88 -6.53
C LEU A 120 -16.35 3.11 -7.31
N ARG A 121 -16.17 3.12 -8.64
CA ARG A 121 -16.52 4.25 -9.52
C ARG A 121 -15.81 5.54 -9.14
N LEU A 122 -14.60 5.41 -8.65
CA LEU A 122 -13.78 6.57 -8.37
C LEU A 122 -13.24 7.18 -9.66
N HIS A 123 -12.94 8.45 -9.62
CA HIS A 123 -12.42 9.18 -10.77
C HIS A 123 -10.88 9.22 -10.77
N LYS A 124 -10.28 9.24 -9.59
CA LYS A 124 -8.84 9.44 -9.45
C LYS A 124 -8.28 8.63 -8.29
N VAL A 125 -7.12 8.04 -8.51
CA VAL A 125 -6.30 7.41 -7.46
C VAL A 125 -5.02 8.20 -7.33
N THR A 126 -4.67 8.61 -6.10
CA THR A 126 -3.39 9.25 -5.81
C THR A 126 -2.45 8.28 -5.11
N ALA A 127 -1.16 8.57 -5.15
CA ALA A 127 -0.14 7.83 -4.44
C ALA A 127 1.02 8.76 -4.09
N ARG A 128 1.76 8.44 -3.06
CA ARG A 128 2.99 9.17 -2.72
C ARG A 128 4.18 8.24 -2.68
N ALA A 129 5.34 8.81 -2.98
CA ALA A 129 6.61 8.15 -2.82
C ALA A 129 7.63 9.15 -2.24
N PHE A 130 8.47 8.66 -1.34
CA PHE A 130 9.52 9.51 -0.76
C PHE A 130 10.65 9.72 -1.77
N GLY A 131 11.34 10.87 -1.67
CA GLY A 131 12.36 11.27 -2.63
C GLY A 131 13.49 10.26 -2.80
N PHE A 132 13.83 9.50 -1.75
CA PHE A 132 14.86 8.46 -1.82
C PHE A 132 14.37 7.16 -2.47
N ASN A 133 13.05 6.98 -2.62
CA ASN A 133 12.46 5.72 -3.07
C ASN A 133 12.24 5.71 -4.59
N ASP A 134 13.33 5.62 -5.35
CA ASP A 134 13.28 5.59 -6.80
C ASP A 134 12.49 4.40 -7.35
N ALA A 135 12.55 3.26 -6.66
CA ALA A 135 11.82 2.06 -7.07
C ALA A 135 10.31 2.28 -7.05
N SER A 136 9.80 2.93 -6.00
CA SER A 136 8.37 3.25 -5.89
C SER A 136 7.95 4.28 -6.93
N GLN A 137 8.75 5.30 -7.16
CA GLN A 137 8.48 6.31 -8.18
C GLN A 137 8.37 5.67 -9.57
N ARG A 138 9.35 4.84 -9.93
CA ARG A 138 9.34 4.13 -11.23
C ARG A 138 8.16 3.17 -11.35
N LEU A 139 7.78 2.51 -10.26
CA LEU A 139 6.63 1.61 -10.25
C LEU A 139 5.34 2.39 -10.55
N LEU A 140 5.14 3.52 -9.89
CA LEU A 140 3.95 4.35 -10.11
C LEU A 140 3.89 4.87 -11.56
N GLU A 141 5.01 5.34 -12.09
CA GLU A 141 5.09 5.78 -13.47
C GLU A 141 4.80 4.65 -14.46
N LYS A 142 5.30 3.46 -14.18
CA LYS A 142 5.05 2.26 -15.01
C LYS A 142 3.57 1.88 -15.06
N VAL A 143 2.86 2.02 -13.95
CA VAL A 143 1.41 1.76 -13.90
C VAL A 143 0.62 2.83 -14.67
N GLY A 144 1.19 4.00 -14.85
CA GLY A 144 0.56 5.11 -15.59
C GLY A 144 0.28 6.34 -14.76
N PHE A 145 0.74 6.38 -13.51
CA PHE A 145 0.60 7.58 -12.66
C PHE A 145 1.48 8.71 -13.20
N THR A 146 0.98 9.93 -13.06
CA THR A 146 1.70 11.16 -13.41
C THR A 146 2.09 11.88 -12.13
N GLU A 147 3.33 12.37 -12.05
CA GLU A 147 3.76 13.20 -10.93
C GLU A 147 3.02 14.53 -10.96
N GLU A 148 2.41 14.89 -9.84
CA GLU A 148 1.59 16.10 -9.73
C GLU A 148 2.22 17.17 -8.87
N GLY A 149 3.21 16.83 -8.07
CA GLY A 149 3.89 17.80 -7.24
C GLY A 149 4.88 17.17 -6.28
N VAL A 150 5.71 18.02 -5.69
CA VAL A 150 6.70 17.64 -4.70
C VAL A 150 6.55 18.54 -3.48
N GLN A 151 6.39 17.93 -2.32
CA GLN A 151 6.45 18.63 -1.04
C GLN A 151 7.87 18.51 -0.52
N ARG A 152 8.59 19.62 -0.48
CA ARG A 152 9.99 19.65 -0.07
C ARG A 152 10.12 19.42 1.42
N GLU A 153 11.06 18.56 1.82
CA GLU A 153 11.39 18.28 3.21
C GLU A 153 10.16 17.99 4.09
N GLN A 154 9.23 17.20 3.53
CA GLN A 154 7.94 16.94 4.14
C GLN A 154 7.98 15.94 5.28
N ILE A 155 8.96 15.04 5.29
CA ILE A 155 9.05 13.98 6.29
C ILE A 155 10.50 13.78 6.74
N PHE A 156 10.68 13.48 8.02
CA PHE A 156 11.97 13.15 8.60
C PHE A 156 12.12 11.64 8.71
N ILE A 157 13.12 11.08 8.03
CA ILE A 157 13.39 9.64 8.00
C ILE A 157 14.87 9.40 8.15
N ASP A 158 15.25 8.55 9.12
CA ASP A 158 16.63 8.12 9.33
C ASP A 158 17.63 9.28 9.43
N GLY A 159 17.27 10.33 10.14
CA GLY A 159 18.16 11.46 10.38
C GLY A 159 18.17 12.54 9.30
N GLU A 160 17.36 12.41 8.27
CA GLU A 160 17.31 13.36 7.16
C GLU A 160 15.87 13.75 6.83
N TYR A 161 15.68 14.99 6.39
CA TYR A 161 14.42 15.41 5.81
C TYR A 161 14.32 14.94 4.35
N GLN A 162 13.19 14.38 3.98
CA GLN A 162 12.94 13.83 2.66
C GLN A 162 11.77 14.55 2.00
N ASP A 163 11.83 14.69 0.69
CA ASP A 163 10.73 15.18 -0.10
C ASP A 163 9.65 14.10 -0.23
N THR A 164 8.40 14.52 -0.39
CA THR A 164 7.30 13.63 -0.75
C THR A 164 6.84 13.97 -2.16
N HIS A 165 6.91 12.99 -3.05
CA HIS A 165 6.46 13.11 -4.43
C HIS A 165 5.02 12.59 -4.52
N TRP A 166 4.12 13.42 -5.04
CA TRP A 166 2.72 13.07 -5.23
C TRP A 166 2.45 12.67 -6.67
N TYR A 167 1.72 11.60 -6.83
CA TYR A 167 1.33 11.04 -8.12
C TYR A 167 -0.17 10.90 -8.21
N GLY A 168 -0.72 10.99 -9.42
CA GLY A 168 -2.14 10.80 -9.67
C GLY A 168 -2.39 9.99 -10.93
N LEU A 169 -3.45 9.20 -10.89
CA LEU A 169 -3.95 8.44 -12.03
C LEU A 169 -5.44 8.70 -12.17
N ILE A 170 -5.85 9.21 -13.32
CA ILE A 170 -7.24 9.52 -13.64
C ILE A 170 -7.79 8.41 -14.53
N ASP A 171 -9.03 7.99 -14.25
CA ASP A 171 -9.70 6.95 -15.03
C ASP A 171 -9.95 7.38 -16.50
#